data_7c8447b84e5ad00dcf0271ea3d124d42
#
_entry.id   7c8447b84e5ad00dcf0271ea3d124d42
#
_cell.length_a   1.000
_cell.length_b   1.000
_cell.length_c   1.000
_cell.angle_alpha   90.00
_cell.angle_beta   90.00
_cell.angle_gamma   90.00
#
_symmetry.space_group_name_H-M   'P 1'
#
loop_
_entity.id
_entity.type
_entity.pdbx_description
1 polymer ?
#
loop_
_entity_poly.entity_id
_entity_poly.type
_entity_poly.pdbx_seq_one_letter_code
_entity_poly.pdbx_strand_id
1 'polypeptide(L)'
;MVLFTKSIGNLFFLILITNFLVLESFSQTVINGKILDQETNEELIGASVKIISSNYGCITDFNGGFIIKTNIPLPFNIEVSYIGYESKTINLNSEKFLKINLESKDLQLKAVEVVGGISKKLKESPLSIETMDINDIKQTSATNFYEGLSHMKGVDMTSASLGFRVINTRGFNSTSPVRSLQIIDGVDNASPGLNFALGNFLGASELDLMKVEIISGASSAFYGPNAFNGVISMETKNPFLFPGLSASVKLGERNLNEYAVRYAKVLKDKKGKDRFAYKLNFFYMNANDWEAINSNSVEGLDTDESNPGGYDAVNRYGDENLSPLQNNTLYTADGQIDLFSRWQYPGLGIYHRTGYWEKDIVDYKTENLKAAASFHYKIKEDLEISLSSNFGTGTTVYQGDNRFSLKDILFFQNKIELKKENNFFIRAYSTHEDAGNSYDAVLTSFIMQDAAAENGRWSELYQNSWQKYGFVDKVRALDPNVQWMPAFGVPVDFQGME
;
A
#
# COMPACT_ATOMS: atom_id res chain seq x y z
N MET A 1 53.49 -74.05 -10.33
CA MET A 1 53.24 -72.86 -9.52
C MET A 1 52.36 -71.81 -10.24
N VAL A 2 52.03 -71.97 -11.51
CA VAL A 2 51.22 -71.00 -12.29
C VAL A 2 49.73 -71.35 -12.33
N LEU A 3 49.31 -72.56 -11.96
CA LEU A 3 47.90 -72.97 -11.92
C LEU A 3 47.17 -72.65 -10.63
N PHE A 4 47.89 -72.44 -9.53
CA PHE A 4 47.30 -72.14 -8.21
C PHE A 4 46.92 -70.62 -8.04
N THR A 5 47.64 -69.75 -8.74
CA THR A 5 47.41 -68.30 -8.66
C THR A 5 46.18 -67.86 -9.48
N LYS A 6 45.80 -68.56 -10.56
CA LYS A 6 44.59 -68.28 -11.33
C LYS A 6 43.30 -68.67 -10.60
N SER A 7 43.34 -69.70 -9.76
CA SER A 7 42.14 -70.13 -9.02
C SER A 7 41.78 -69.19 -7.87
N ILE A 8 42.78 -68.62 -7.17
CA ILE A 8 42.56 -67.66 -6.10
C ILE A 8 42.08 -66.32 -6.66
N GLY A 9 42.61 -65.87 -7.80
CA GLY A 9 42.16 -64.62 -8.45
C GLY A 9 40.67 -64.69 -8.87
N ASN A 10 40.23 -65.85 -9.42
CA ASN A 10 38.83 -66.04 -9.80
C ASN A 10 37.90 -66.17 -8.57
N LEU A 11 38.37 -66.73 -7.47
CA LEU A 11 37.59 -66.78 -6.24
C LEU A 11 37.42 -65.40 -5.58
N PHE A 12 38.50 -64.58 -5.62
CA PHE A 12 38.45 -63.22 -5.13
C PHE A 12 37.55 -62.30 -6.02
N PHE A 13 37.56 -62.51 -7.33
CA PHE A 13 36.72 -61.81 -8.26
C PHE A 13 35.24 -62.20 -8.11
N LEU A 14 34.95 -63.46 -7.83
CA LEU A 14 33.62 -63.97 -7.56
C LEU A 14 33.05 -63.44 -6.22
N ILE A 15 33.90 -63.36 -5.16
CA ILE A 15 33.55 -62.75 -3.88
C ILE A 15 33.33 -61.23 -4.01
N LEU A 16 34.11 -60.55 -4.85
CA LEU A 16 33.91 -59.13 -5.11
C LEU A 16 32.62 -58.87 -5.90
N ILE A 17 32.25 -59.72 -6.86
CA ILE A 17 31.01 -59.62 -7.61
C ILE A 17 29.80 -59.92 -6.72
N THR A 18 29.87 -60.89 -5.81
CA THR A 18 28.75 -61.18 -4.90
C THR A 18 28.53 -60.08 -3.86
N ASN A 19 29.58 -59.34 -3.43
CA ASN A 19 29.40 -58.19 -2.59
C ASN A 19 28.88 -56.97 -3.33
N PHE A 20 29.07 -56.89 -4.67
CA PHE A 20 28.51 -55.79 -5.46
C PHE A 20 27.05 -56.03 -5.90
N LEU A 21 26.53 -57.27 -5.74
CA LEU A 21 25.15 -57.63 -6.07
C LEU A 21 24.19 -57.57 -4.90
N VAL A 22 24.62 -57.19 -3.69
CA VAL A 22 23.74 -56.77 -2.59
C VAL A 22 23.37 -55.31 -2.82
N LEU A 23 22.75 -54.98 -3.91
CA LEU A 23 21.93 -53.80 -4.05
C LEU A 23 20.75 -53.97 -3.08
N GLU A 24 20.83 -53.32 -1.93
CA GLU A 24 19.66 -53.15 -1.09
C GLU A 24 18.58 -52.47 -1.96
N SER A 25 17.61 -53.25 -2.42
CA SER A 25 16.40 -52.75 -3.01
C SER A 25 15.63 -52.00 -1.94
N PHE A 26 15.92 -50.72 -1.77
CA PHE A 26 15.05 -49.86 -0.99
C PHE A 26 13.70 -49.79 -1.75
N SER A 27 12.73 -50.57 -1.26
CA SER A 27 11.36 -50.44 -1.72
C SER A 27 10.87 -49.04 -1.31
N GLN A 28 10.72 -48.17 -2.27
CA GLN A 28 10.18 -46.83 -2.02
C GLN A 28 8.66 -46.95 -1.90
N THR A 29 8.11 -46.64 -0.75
CA THR A 29 6.67 -46.56 -0.52
C THR A 29 6.13 -45.27 -1.18
N VAL A 30 5.14 -45.42 -2.06
CA VAL A 30 4.48 -44.30 -2.76
C VAL A 30 3.03 -44.22 -2.30
N ILE A 31 2.69 -43.14 -1.61
CA ILE A 31 1.31 -42.87 -1.20
C ILE A 31 0.77 -41.73 -2.06
N ASN A 32 -0.37 -41.95 -2.67
CA ASN A 32 -1.08 -40.98 -3.49
C ASN A 32 -2.56 -40.91 -3.10
N GLY A 33 -3.16 -39.75 -3.33
CA GLY A 33 -4.56 -39.55 -3.00
C GLY A 33 -5.07 -38.18 -3.38
N LYS A 34 -6.29 -37.91 -2.96
CA LYS A 34 -6.99 -36.64 -3.17
C LYS A 34 -7.68 -36.21 -1.91
N ILE A 35 -7.62 -34.89 -1.62
CA ILE A 35 -8.25 -34.30 -0.46
C ILE A 35 -9.40 -33.41 -0.94
N LEU A 36 -10.57 -33.61 -0.37
CA LEU A 36 -11.80 -32.94 -0.70
C LEU A 36 -12.47 -32.37 0.55
N ASP A 37 -13.25 -31.34 0.36
CA ASP A 37 -14.24 -30.90 1.33
C ASP A 37 -15.34 -31.94 1.51
N GLN A 38 -15.77 -32.22 2.73
CA GLN A 38 -16.76 -33.26 3.03
C GLN A 38 -18.17 -32.87 2.61
N GLU A 39 -18.52 -31.58 2.62
CA GLU A 39 -19.86 -31.07 2.32
C GLU A 39 -20.01 -30.71 0.85
N THR A 40 -19.05 -29.95 0.30
CA THR A 40 -19.10 -29.45 -1.05
C THR A 40 -18.51 -30.39 -2.09
N ASN A 41 -17.67 -31.36 -1.68
CA ASN A 41 -16.84 -32.21 -2.53
C ASN A 41 -15.84 -31.42 -3.42
N GLU A 42 -15.57 -30.17 -3.09
CA GLU A 42 -14.56 -29.37 -3.76
C GLU A 42 -13.14 -29.82 -3.39
N GLU A 43 -12.21 -29.66 -4.31
CA GLU A 43 -10.80 -29.99 -4.14
C GLU A 43 -10.11 -29.02 -3.18
N LEU A 44 -9.45 -29.53 -2.14
CA LEU A 44 -8.70 -28.72 -1.20
C LEU A 44 -7.26 -28.52 -1.67
N ILE A 45 -7.00 -27.38 -2.31
CA ILE A 45 -5.71 -26.99 -2.89
C ILE A 45 -4.78 -26.47 -1.79
N GLY A 46 -3.56 -26.99 -1.71
CA GLY A 46 -2.59 -26.55 -0.68
C GLY A 46 -2.79 -27.16 0.70
N ALA A 47 -3.63 -28.20 0.83
CA ALA A 47 -3.74 -28.97 2.05
C ALA A 47 -2.42 -29.69 2.34
N SER A 48 -1.99 -29.70 3.63
CA SER A 48 -0.76 -30.33 4.07
C SER A 48 -0.99 -31.79 4.41
N VAL A 49 -0.15 -32.68 3.86
CA VAL A 49 -0.11 -34.10 4.19
C VAL A 49 1.27 -34.42 4.73
N LYS A 50 1.37 -34.88 5.98
CA LYS A 50 2.64 -35.14 6.67
C LYS A 50 2.65 -36.54 7.30
N ILE A 51 3.75 -37.26 7.16
CA ILE A 51 3.95 -38.51 7.92
C ILE A 51 4.33 -38.15 9.34
N ILE A 52 3.53 -38.63 10.31
CA ILE A 52 3.77 -38.37 11.74
C ILE A 52 5.11 -38.93 12.16
N SER A 53 5.85 -38.15 12.95
CA SER A 53 7.20 -38.47 13.44
C SER A 53 8.29 -38.55 12.36
N SER A 54 8.06 -37.90 11.19
CA SER A 54 9.04 -37.79 10.13
C SER A 54 9.10 -36.41 9.51
N ASN A 55 10.11 -36.18 8.66
CA ASN A 55 10.23 -34.96 7.87
C ASN A 55 9.60 -35.09 6.46
N TYR A 56 8.93 -36.20 6.15
CA TYR A 56 8.26 -36.42 4.88
C TYR A 56 6.86 -35.86 4.89
N GLY A 57 6.55 -35.06 3.88
CA GLY A 57 5.23 -34.47 3.65
C GLY A 57 5.16 -33.77 2.30
N CYS A 58 3.97 -33.41 1.91
CA CYS A 58 3.69 -32.64 0.69
C CYS A 58 2.46 -31.75 0.91
N ILE A 59 2.18 -30.90 -0.07
CA ILE A 59 0.94 -30.16 -0.18
C ILE A 59 0.16 -30.66 -1.41
N THR A 60 -1.16 -30.53 -1.38
CA THR A 60 -2.02 -30.88 -2.52
C THR A 60 -1.86 -29.90 -3.67
N ASP A 61 -1.94 -30.44 -4.88
CA ASP A 61 -1.93 -29.70 -6.14
C ASP A 61 -3.29 -29.00 -6.44
N PHE A 62 -3.42 -28.39 -7.64
CA PHE A 62 -4.61 -27.69 -8.11
C PHE A 62 -5.86 -28.56 -8.22
N ASN A 63 -5.72 -29.88 -8.23
CA ASN A 63 -6.82 -30.84 -8.28
C ASN A 63 -7.04 -31.50 -6.91
N GLY A 64 -6.47 -30.95 -5.82
CA GLY A 64 -6.50 -31.56 -4.51
C GLY A 64 -5.70 -32.84 -4.38
N GLY A 65 -4.90 -33.18 -5.40
CA GLY A 65 -4.08 -34.40 -5.44
C GLY A 65 -2.78 -34.27 -4.66
N PHE A 66 -2.31 -35.37 -4.09
CA PHE A 66 -1.00 -35.42 -3.43
C PHE A 66 -0.24 -36.71 -3.73
N ILE A 67 1.08 -36.64 -3.69
CA ILE A 67 1.98 -37.82 -3.80
C ILE A 67 3.10 -37.67 -2.79
N ILE A 68 3.24 -38.65 -1.89
CA ILE A 68 4.36 -38.76 -0.95
C ILE A 68 5.20 -39.96 -1.36
N LYS A 69 6.50 -39.76 -1.55
CA LYS A 69 7.48 -40.80 -1.76
C LYS A 69 8.38 -40.89 -0.52
N THR A 70 8.44 -42.03 0.11
CA THR A 70 9.20 -42.23 1.35
C THR A 70 9.88 -43.60 1.38
N ASN A 71 10.95 -43.70 2.13
CA ASN A 71 11.62 -44.96 2.41
C ASN A 71 11.13 -45.60 3.72
N ILE A 72 10.12 -45.02 4.39
CA ILE A 72 9.52 -45.56 5.59
C ILE A 72 8.58 -46.68 5.20
N PRO A 73 8.77 -47.91 5.73
CA PRO A 73 7.88 -49.00 5.46
C PRO A 73 6.53 -48.81 6.17
N LEU A 74 5.47 -49.32 5.54
CA LEU A 74 4.14 -49.39 6.15
C LEU A 74 4.14 -50.41 7.33
N PRO A 75 3.32 -50.23 8.37
CA PRO A 75 2.32 -49.16 8.51
C PRO A 75 2.87 -47.89 9.17
N PHE A 76 2.32 -46.75 8.79
CA PHE A 76 2.57 -45.47 9.45
C PHE A 76 1.33 -44.55 9.41
N ASN A 77 1.34 -43.51 10.26
CA ASN A 77 0.27 -42.55 10.32
C ASN A 77 0.61 -41.29 9.50
N ILE A 78 -0.36 -40.80 8.71
CA ILE A 78 -0.30 -39.49 8.12
C ILE A 78 -1.25 -38.56 8.85
N GLU A 79 -0.87 -37.28 8.98
CA GLU A 79 -1.72 -36.17 9.39
C GLU A 79 -2.03 -35.33 8.18
N VAL A 80 -3.32 -35.12 7.91
CA VAL A 80 -3.82 -34.27 6.89
C VAL A 80 -4.45 -33.04 7.53
N SER A 81 -3.99 -31.87 7.15
CA SER A 81 -4.47 -30.60 7.70
C SER A 81 -4.67 -29.56 6.62
N TYR A 82 -5.70 -28.77 6.76
CA TYR A 82 -5.97 -27.64 5.90
C TYR A 82 -6.55 -26.49 6.74
N ILE A 83 -6.26 -25.25 6.34
CA ILE A 83 -6.75 -24.06 7.08
C ILE A 83 -8.27 -24.01 6.96
N GLY A 84 -8.95 -23.94 8.10
CA GLY A 84 -10.42 -23.97 8.15
C GLY A 84 -11.03 -25.37 8.23
N TYR A 85 -10.22 -26.44 8.38
CA TYR A 85 -10.68 -27.82 8.45
C TYR A 85 -10.15 -28.56 9.69
N GLU A 86 -10.86 -29.57 10.16
CA GLU A 86 -10.35 -30.44 11.21
C GLU A 86 -9.22 -31.31 10.68
N SER A 87 -8.08 -31.33 11.38
CA SER A 87 -6.98 -32.21 11.04
C SER A 87 -7.37 -33.68 11.23
N LYS A 88 -7.08 -34.49 10.22
CA LYS A 88 -7.41 -35.92 10.23
C LYS A 88 -6.16 -36.78 10.24
N THR A 89 -6.07 -37.68 11.23
CA THR A 89 -5.00 -38.67 11.28
C THR A 89 -5.49 -39.99 10.68
N ILE A 90 -4.71 -40.57 9.75
CA ILE A 90 -5.05 -41.79 9.02
C ILE A 90 -3.91 -42.77 9.18
N ASN A 91 -4.23 -43.99 9.61
CA ASN A 91 -3.27 -45.08 9.62
C ASN A 91 -3.23 -45.77 8.26
N LEU A 92 -2.06 -45.87 7.67
CA LEU A 92 -1.83 -46.45 6.36
C LEU A 92 -1.18 -47.83 6.50
N ASN A 93 -1.87 -48.86 6.00
CA ASN A 93 -1.43 -50.24 6.02
C ASN A 93 -1.10 -50.77 4.60
N SER A 94 -1.40 -50.04 3.56
CA SER A 94 -1.17 -50.40 2.16
C SER A 94 -1.07 -49.20 1.25
N GLU A 95 -0.41 -49.35 0.10
CA GLU A 95 -0.27 -48.34 -0.97
C GLU A 95 -1.53 -48.31 -1.85
N LYS A 96 -2.65 -47.82 -1.28
CA LYS A 96 -3.89 -47.61 -2.05
C LYS A 96 -4.11 -46.12 -2.27
N PHE A 97 -4.79 -45.82 -3.39
CA PHE A 97 -5.25 -44.42 -3.62
C PHE A 97 -6.19 -43.99 -2.50
N LEU A 98 -5.86 -42.84 -1.89
CA LEU A 98 -6.60 -42.32 -0.74
C LEU A 98 -7.55 -41.19 -1.20
N LYS A 99 -8.82 -41.37 -0.91
CA LYS A 99 -9.79 -40.27 -0.97
C LYS A 99 -10.06 -39.82 0.45
N ILE A 100 -9.63 -38.60 0.80
CA ILE A 100 -9.70 -38.07 2.15
C ILE A 100 -10.64 -36.88 2.15
N ASN A 101 -11.73 -36.98 2.87
CA ASN A 101 -12.65 -35.88 3.06
C ASN A 101 -12.32 -35.23 4.41
N LEU A 102 -12.06 -33.93 4.39
CA LEU A 102 -11.92 -33.12 5.59
C LEU A 102 -13.26 -32.46 5.89
N GLU A 103 -13.65 -32.51 7.12
CA GLU A 103 -14.75 -31.73 7.61
C GLU A 103 -14.28 -30.29 7.72
N SER A 104 -15.03 -29.38 7.07
CA SER A 104 -14.94 -27.99 7.39
C SER A 104 -15.06 -27.95 8.91
N LYS A 105 -13.98 -27.66 9.58
CA LYS A 105 -14.14 -27.12 10.87
C LYS A 105 -14.98 -25.89 10.57
N ASP A 106 -16.24 -25.87 11.04
CA ASP A 106 -16.77 -24.63 11.53
C ASP A 106 -15.75 -24.14 12.58
N LEU A 107 -14.68 -23.63 12.07
CA LEU A 107 -14.13 -22.43 12.54
C LEU A 107 -15.27 -21.44 12.18
N GLN A 108 -16.33 -21.54 12.99
CA GLN A 108 -16.46 -20.43 13.90
C GLN A 108 -15.06 -20.34 14.48
N LEU A 109 -14.17 -19.73 13.69
CA LEU A 109 -13.19 -18.80 14.22
C LEU A 109 -14.09 -18.01 15.11
N LYS A 110 -14.22 -18.55 16.38
CA LYS A 110 -14.92 -17.83 17.44
C LYS A 110 -14.32 -16.50 17.26
N ALA A 111 -15.11 -15.71 16.46
CA ALA A 111 -14.58 -14.63 15.65
C ALA A 111 -13.67 -13.96 16.62
N VAL A 112 -12.36 -13.93 16.37
CA VAL A 112 -11.45 -13.35 17.32
C VAL A 112 -12.13 -12.06 17.55
N GLU A 113 -12.84 -11.94 18.67
CA GLU A 113 -13.62 -10.78 19.03
C GLU A 113 -12.56 -9.71 19.27
N VAL A 114 -12.05 -9.27 18.15
CA VAL A 114 -11.07 -8.25 18.06
C VAL A 114 -11.82 -7.02 18.52
N VAL A 115 -11.26 -6.44 19.53
CA VAL A 115 -11.72 -5.16 20.07
C VAL A 115 -13.08 -5.25 20.76
N GLY A 116 -13.07 -5.82 21.98
CA GLY A 116 -14.11 -5.59 22.98
C GLY A 116 -15.56 -5.82 22.56
N GLY A 117 -15.86 -6.94 21.93
CA GLY A 117 -17.26 -7.29 21.57
C GLY A 117 -17.85 -6.48 20.42
N ILE A 118 -17.08 -5.63 19.74
CA ILE A 118 -17.54 -4.81 18.62
C ILE A 118 -17.97 -5.67 17.44
N SER A 119 -17.26 -6.78 17.15
CA SER A 119 -17.58 -7.63 16.00
C SER A 119 -18.96 -8.29 16.12
N LYS A 120 -19.39 -8.70 17.32
CA LYS A 120 -20.73 -9.22 17.56
C LYS A 120 -21.78 -8.12 17.48
N LYS A 121 -21.51 -6.96 18.07
CA LYS A 121 -22.38 -5.78 17.96
C LYS A 121 -22.43 -5.23 16.53
N LEU A 122 -21.37 -5.34 15.75
CA LEU A 122 -21.36 -4.94 14.36
C LEU A 122 -22.20 -5.87 13.47
N LYS A 123 -22.20 -7.18 13.73
CA LYS A 123 -23.09 -8.13 13.03
C LYS A 123 -24.58 -7.88 13.33
N GLU A 124 -24.86 -7.34 14.51
CA GLU A 124 -26.19 -6.94 14.95
C GLU A 124 -26.53 -5.47 14.59
N SER A 125 -25.55 -4.73 14.07
CA SER A 125 -25.70 -3.31 13.73
C SER A 125 -26.18 -3.12 12.30
N PRO A 126 -26.83 -1.99 11.97
CA PRO A 126 -27.25 -1.66 10.62
C PRO A 126 -26.09 -1.22 9.70
N LEU A 127 -24.83 -1.38 10.13
CA LEU A 127 -23.66 -1.00 9.35
C LEU A 127 -23.40 -2.01 8.24
N SER A 128 -23.07 -1.52 7.05
CA SER A 128 -22.63 -2.35 5.93
C SER A 128 -21.15 -2.67 6.10
N ILE A 129 -20.84 -3.95 6.26
CA ILE A 129 -19.46 -4.44 6.40
C ILE A 129 -19.18 -5.36 5.23
N GLU A 130 -18.13 -5.06 4.48
CA GLU A 130 -17.58 -5.91 3.44
C GLU A 130 -16.24 -6.46 3.94
N THR A 131 -15.98 -7.73 3.70
CA THR A 131 -14.79 -8.41 4.20
C THR A 131 -14.00 -9.00 3.03
N MET A 132 -12.68 -8.78 3.05
CA MET A 132 -11.71 -9.44 2.19
C MET A 132 -10.87 -10.36 3.08
N ASP A 133 -10.98 -11.67 2.88
CA ASP A 133 -10.25 -12.66 3.65
C ASP A 133 -8.86 -12.97 3.04
N ILE A 134 -8.15 -13.90 3.65
CA ILE A 134 -6.80 -14.31 3.20
C ILE A 134 -6.79 -14.87 1.77
N ASN A 135 -7.88 -15.50 1.32
CA ASN A 135 -7.99 -16.07 -0.02
C ASN A 135 -8.26 -14.97 -1.03
N ASP A 136 -9.17 -14.05 -0.70
CA ASP A 136 -9.46 -12.86 -1.51
C ASP A 136 -8.21 -12.02 -1.71
N ILE A 137 -7.43 -11.78 -0.63
CA ILE A 137 -6.17 -11.05 -0.69
C ILE A 137 -5.18 -11.73 -1.65
N LYS A 138 -5.08 -13.05 -1.62
CA LYS A 138 -4.16 -13.79 -2.49
C LYS A 138 -4.63 -13.89 -3.94
N GLN A 139 -5.94 -13.88 -4.17
CA GLN A 139 -6.54 -14.05 -5.49
C GLN A 139 -6.85 -12.73 -6.20
N THR A 140 -6.67 -11.60 -5.51
CA THR A 140 -6.92 -10.30 -6.13
C THR A 140 -6.06 -10.13 -7.39
N SER A 141 -6.69 -9.72 -8.48
CA SER A 141 -6.00 -9.37 -9.72
C SER A 141 -5.34 -7.99 -9.67
N ALA A 142 -5.57 -7.24 -8.60
CA ALA A 142 -4.97 -5.93 -8.38
C ALA A 142 -3.48 -6.03 -8.04
N THR A 143 -2.74 -4.93 -8.19
CA THR A 143 -1.29 -4.89 -7.89
C THR A 143 -0.98 -5.17 -6.42
N ASN A 144 -1.91 -4.80 -5.53
CA ASN A 144 -1.84 -5.09 -4.11
C ASN A 144 -3.26 -5.19 -3.51
N PHE A 145 -3.37 -5.70 -2.29
CA PHE A 145 -4.65 -5.87 -1.61
C PHE A 145 -5.43 -4.57 -1.44
N TYR A 146 -4.73 -3.45 -1.23
CA TYR A 146 -5.37 -2.15 -0.99
C TYR A 146 -6.11 -1.65 -2.25
N GLU A 147 -5.52 -1.85 -3.42
CA GLU A 147 -6.21 -1.62 -4.69
C GLU A 147 -7.39 -2.59 -4.87
N GLY A 148 -7.23 -3.84 -4.43
CA GLY A 148 -8.30 -4.84 -4.44
C GLY A 148 -9.55 -4.42 -3.67
N LEU A 149 -9.43 -3.54 -2.67
CA LEU A 149 -10.58 -3.00 -1.92
C LEU A 149 -11.56 -2.22 -2.81
N SER A 150 -11.11 -1.68 -3.94
CA SER A 150 -11.98 -0.99 -4.90
C SER A 150 -13.00 -1.90 -5.58
N HIS A 151 -12.78 -3.23 -5.54
CA HIS A 151 -13.75 -4.21 -6.05
C HIS A 151 -14.89 -4.50 -5.09
N MET A 152 -14.81 -4.01 -3.85
CA MET A 152 -15.86 -4.18 -2.85
C MET A 152 -17.05 -3.27 -3.15
N LYS A 153 -18.24 -3.72 -2.73
CA LYS A 153 -19.49 -3.02 -3.00
C LYS A 153 -19.54 -1.65 -2.32
N GLY A 154 -19.80 -0.61 -3.11
CA GLY A 154 -19.93 0.76 -2.62
C GLY A 154 -18.61 1.39 -2.17
N VAL A 155 -17.50 0.88 -2.70
CA VAL A 155 -16.16 1.40 -2.48
C VAL A 155 -15.65 2.03 -3.78
N ASP A 156 -15.19 3.26 -3.69
CA ASP A 156 -14.54 4.01 -4.75
C ASP A 156 -13.08 4.25 -4.37
N MET A 157 -12.19 4.28 -5.35
CA MET A 157 -10.77 4.53 -5.13
C MET A 157 -10.28 5.70 -5.97
N THR A 158 -9.62 6.64 -5.32
CA THR A 158 -8.88 7.72 -5.98
C THR A 158 -7.39 7.42 -5.91
N SER A 159 -6.72 7.35 -7.06
CA SER A 159 -5.28 7.14 -7.13
C SER A 159 -4.57 8.47 -7.32
N ALA A 160 -3.90 8.94 -6.28
CA ALA A 160 -3.10 10.17 -6.33
C ALA A 160 -1.70 9.91 -6.91
N SER A 161 -1.20 8.69 -6.73
CA SER A 161 0.10 8.22 -7.22
C SER A 161 0.16 6.69 -7.18
N LEU A 162 1.27 6.11 -7.64
CA LEU A 162 1.52 4.68 -7.55
C LEU A 162 1.51 4.19 -6.09
N GLY A 163 2.15 4.96 -5.21
CA GLY A 163 2.30 4.63 -3.78
C GLY A 163 1.14 5.07 -2.90
N PHE A 164 0.30 5.99 -3.36
CA PHE A 164 -0.73 6.60 -2.53
C PHE A 164 -2.12 6.53 -3.16
N ARG A 165 -3.00 5.79 -2.51
CA ARG A 165 -4.39 5.59 -2.93
C ARG A 165 -5.34 5.87 -1.78
N VAL A 166 -6.46 6.50 -2.10
CA VAL A 166 -7.50 6.88 -1.14
C VAL A 166 -8.74 6.04 -1.39
N ILE A 167 -9.20 5.36 -0.36
CA ILE A 167 -10.44 4.59 -0.37
C ILE A 167 -11.56 5.50 0.13
N ASN A 168 -12.60 5.58 -0.65
CA ASN A 168 -13.83 6.30 -0.36
C ASN A 168 -15.02 5.36 -0.34
N THR A 169 -16.07 5.68 0.39
CA THR A 169 -17.27 4.84 0.43
C THR A 169 -18.53 5.63 0.13
N ARG A 170 -19.53 4.96 -0.48
CA ARG A 170 -20.88 5.48 -0.73
C ARG A 170 -20.90 6.78 -1.55
N GLY A 171 -19.93 6.99 -2.44
CA GLY A 171 -19.86 8.16 -3.31
C GLY A 171 -19.40 9.45 -2.62
N PHE A 172 -18.97 9.40 -1.36
CA PHE A 172 -18.36 10.55 -0.67
C PHE A 172 -16.87 10.65 -1.05
N ASN A 173 -16.63 10.93 -2.32
CA ASN A 173 -15.29 10.96 -2.87
C ASN A 173 -14.47 12.15 -2.36
N SER A 174 -13.23 11.88 -1.99
CA SER A 174 -12.25 12.86 -1.55
C SER A 174 -10.87 12.44 -2.05
N THR A 175 -10.04 13.42 -2.35
CA THR A 175 -8.61 13.21 -2.65
C THR A 175 -7.78 13.08 -1.39
N SER A 176 -8.35 13.47 -0.23
CA SER A 176 -7.71 13.43 1.09
C SER A 176 -8.43 12.44 2.01
N PRO A 177 -7.75 11.45 2.62
CA PRO A 177 -8.40 10.44 3.46
C PRO A 177 -8.70 10.91 4.89
N VAL A 178 -8.83 12.22 5.12
CA VAL A 178 -9.03 12.83 6.45
C VAL A 178 -10.32 12.42 7.16
N ARG A 179 -11.25 11.79 6.44
CA ARG A 179 -12.54 11.37 6.97
C ARG A 179 -12.70 9.85 7.01
N SER A 180 -11.64 9.12 6.71
CA SER A 180 -11.59 7.67 6.71
C SER A 180 -10.60 7.20 7.77
N LEU A 181 -11.05 6.31 8.66
CA LEU A 181 -10.23 5.76 9.72
C LEU A 181 -9.61 4.44 9.27
N GLN A 182 -8.32 4.28 9.44
CA GLN A 182 -7.61 3.04 9.17
C GLN A 182 -7.09 2.44 10.48
N ILE A 183 -7.46 1.21 10.76
CA ILE A 183 -7.09 0.50 11.98
C ILE A 183 -6.30 -0.75 11.64
N ILE A 184 -5.19 -0.98 12.33
CA ILE A 184 -4.40 -2.22 12.24
C ILE A 184 -4.31 -2.86 13.61
N ASP A 185 -4.80 -4.09 13.74
CA ASP A 185 -4.86 -4.81 15.03
C ASP A 185 -5.43 -3.97 16.17
N GLY A 186 -6.48 -3.18 15.85
CA GLY A 186 -7.19 -2.31 16.79
C GLY A 186 -6.46 -1.03 17.17
N VAL A 187 -5.41 -0.63 16.46
CA VAL A 187 -4.69 0.62 16.65
C VAL A 187 -4.89 1.51 15.45
N ASP A 188 -5.16 2.79 15.71
CA ASP A 188 -5.26 3.81 14.66
C ASP A 188 -3.91 3.95 13.94
N ASN A 189 -3.94 3.83 12.61
CA ASN A 189 -2.78 3.93 11.73
C ASN A 189 -2.64 5.33 11.11
N ALA A 190 -3.32 6.34 11.67
CA ALA A 190 -3.17 7.71 11.21
C ALA A 190 -1.76 8.24 11.50
N SER A 191 -1.24 8.99 10.55
CA SER A 191 -0.04 9.79 10.69
C SER A 191 -0.35 10.99 11.60
N PRO A 192 0.34 11.17 12.75
CA PRO A 192 0.02 12.23 13.70
C PRO A 192 0.14 13.64 13.10
N GLY A 193 1.12 13.87 12.23
CA GLY A 193 1.36 15.18 11.61
C GLY A 193 0.33 15.53 10.54
N LEU A 194 -0.15 14.54 9.79
CA LEU A 194 -1.14 14.72 8.72
C LEU A 194 -2.58 14.52 9.19
N ASN A 195 -2.78 13.88 10.35
CA ASN A 195 -4.07 13.53 10.94
C ASN A 195 -4.96 12.64 10.04
N PHE A 196 -4.33 11.81 9.18
CA PHE A 196 -4.98 10.78 8.39
C PHE A 196 -4.03 9.62 8.08
N ALA A 197 -4.58 8.47 7.69
CA ALA A 197 -3.78 7.31 7.32
C ALA A 197 -3.23 7.44 5.90
N LEU A 198 -1.97 7.05 5.71
CA LEU A 198 -1.27 7.10 4.43
C LEU A 198 -1.56 5.85 3.56
N GLY A 199 -2.79 5.33 3.63
CA GLY A 199 -3.22 4.19 2.83
C GLY A 199 -2.36 2.94 3.06
N ASN A 200 -1.88 2.32 2.00
CA ASN A 200 -0.95 1.18 2.08
C ASN A 200 0.52 1.61 2.18
N PHE A 201 0.80 2.92 2.15
CA PHE A 201 2.17 3.42 2.22
C PHE A 201 2.81 3.14 3.59
N LEU A 202 2.06 3.35 4.66
CA LEU A 202 2.43 2.93 6.01
C LEU A 202 1.45 1.86 6.50
N GLY A 203 1.91 0.82 7.17
CA GLY A 203 1.04 -0.18 7.74
C GLY A 203 1.48 -1.63 7.51
N ALA A 204 0.53 -2.54 7.50
CA ALA A 204 0.80 -3.97 7.42
C ALA A 204 1.28 -4.39 6.02
N SER A 205 2.23 -5.35 6.00
CA SER A 205 2.59 -6.04 4.77
C SER A 205 1.45 -6.98 4.34
N GLU A 206 1.18 -7.07 3.04
CA GLU A 206 0.19 -7.98 2.46
C GLU A 206 0.38 -9.43 2.91
N LEU A 207 1.63 -9.90 3.02
CA LEU A 207 1.95 -11.24 3.49
C LEU A 207 1.51 -11.51 4.94
N ASP A 208 1.35 -10.46 5.74
CA ASP A 208 0.95 -10.59 7.15
C ASP A 208 -0.54 -10.35 7.39
N LEU A 209 -1.29 -9.95 6.37
CA LEU A 209 -2.73 -9.74 6.50
C LEU A 209 -3.48 -11.06 6.52
N MET A 210 -4.40 -11.17 7.47
CA MET A 210 -5.38 -12.26 7.57
C MET A 210 -6.72 -11.83 6.98
N LYS A 211 -7.14 -10.61 7.30
CA LYS A 211 -8.46 -10.09 6.94
C LYS A 211 -8.43 -8.56 6.84
N VAL A 212 -9.20 -8.01 5.92
CA VAL A 212 -9.51 -6.58 5.83
C VAL A 212 -11.01 -6.41 5.82
N GLU A 213 -11.54 -5.55 6.67
CA GLU A 213 -12.96 -5.20 6.71
C GLU A 213 -13.12 -3.73 6.35
N ILE A 214 -14.04 -3.44 5.45
CA ILE A 214 -14.49 -2.08 5.16
C ILE A 214 -15.88 -1.90 5.78
N ILE A 215 -15.97 -0.99 6.72
CA ILE A 215 -17.21 -0.54 7.33
C ILE A 215 -17.62 0.75 6.62
N SER A 216 -18.58 0.67 5.72
CA SER A 216 -18.99 1.79 4.87
C SER A 216 -19.85 2.80 5.60
N GLY A 217 -19.53 4.10 5.42
CA GLY A 217 -20.30 5.22 5.96
C GLY A 217 -19.93 5.61 7.38
N ALA A 218 -20.73 6.48 7.98
CA ALA A 218 -20.45 7.06 9.30
C ALA A 218 -20.49 6.02 10.42
N SER A 219 -19.35 5.78 11.06
CA SER A 219 -19.17 4.76 12.11
C SER A 219 -18.53 5.35 13.38
N SER A 220 -18.51 6.68 13.53
CA SER A 220 -17.83 7.37 14.63
C SER A 220 -18.36 6.98 16.02
N ALA A 221 -19.61 6.55 16.15
CA ALA A 221 -20.17 6.06 17.40
C ALA A 221 -19.47 4.79 17.91
N PHE A 222 -18.86 4.00 17.03
CA PHE A 222 -18.15 2.77 17.37
C PHE A 222 -16.62 2.93 17.38
N TYR A 223 -16.11 3.76 16.48
CA TYR A 223 -14.67 3.85 16.20
C TYR A 223 -14.04 5.20 16.59
N GLY A 224 -14.87 6.19 16.96
CA GLY A 224 -14.37 7.51 17.32
C GLY A 224 -14.22 8.48 16.15
N PRO A 225 -13.41 9.52 16.32
CA PRO A 225 -13.23 10.55 15.29
C PRO A 225 -12.65 9.98 13.99
N ASN A 226 -12.80 10.72 12.89
CA ASN A 226 -12.36 10.37 11.52
C ASN A 226 -13.12 9.20 10.85
N ALA A 227 -13.99 8.48 11.55
CA ALA A 227 -14.79 7.39 10.99
C ALA A 227 -16.08 7.90 10.31
N PHE A 228 -16.00 8.94 9.49
CA PHE A 228 -17.14 9.54 8.79
C PHE A 228 -17.38 8.91 7.42
N ASN A 229 -16.34 8.78 6.62
CA ASN A 229 -16.41 8.19 5.27
C ASN A 229 -16.15 6.68 5.28
N GLY A 230 -16.00 6.09 6.44
CA GLY A 230 -15.81 4.67 6.63
C GLY A 230 -14.62 4.31 7.51
N VAL A 231 -14.50 3.01 7.77
CA VAL A 231 -13.38 2.43 8.52
C VAL A 231 -12.78 1.29 7.73
N ILE A 232 -11.47 1.29 7.57
CA ILE A 232 -10.68 0.18 7.03
C ILE A 232 -10.03 -0.51 8.22
N SER A 233 -10.52 -1.69 8.59
CA SER A 233 -9.98 -2.47 9.71
C SER A 233 -9.19 -3.65 9.17
N MET A 234 -7.90 -3.68 9.49
CA MET A 234 -6.96 -4.73 9.09
C MET A 234 -6.58 -5.58 10.30
N GLU A 235 -6.58 -6.88 10.10
CA GLU A 235 -6.15 -7.85 11.09
C GLU A 235 -4.96 -8.62 10.55
N THR A 236 -3.87 -8.69 11.35
CA THR A 236 -2.65 -9.39 10.95
C THR A 236 -2.66 -10.85 11.41
N LYS A 237 -1.88 -11.70 10.75
CA LYS A 237 -1.76 -13.12 11.05
C LYS A 237 -1.19 -13.35 12.44
N ASN A 238 -1.92 -14.08 13.28
CA ASN A 238 -1.42 -14.51 14.58
C ASN A 238 -0.30 -15.56 14.39
N PRO A 239 0.89 -15.37 14.97
CA PRO A 239 2.02 -16.28 14.77
C PRO A 239 1.80 -17.69 15.34
N PHE A 240 0.91 -17.87 16.32
CA PHE A 240 0.56 -19.20 16.82
C PHE A 240 -0.25 -20.00 15.79
N LEU A 241 -1.08 -19.33 15.00
CA LEU A 241 -1.94 -19.97 14.00
C LEU A 241 -1.28 -20.07 12.63
N PHE A 242 -0.39 -19.14 12.29
CA PHE A 242 0.28 -19.03 11.00
C PHE A 242 1.81 -19.00 11.14
N PRO A 243 2.43 -20.07 11.67
CA PRO A 243 3.89 -20.18 11.70
C PRO A 243 4.43 -20.44 10.29
N GLY A 244 5.74 -20.20 10.10
CA GLY A 244 6.45 -20.49 8.86
C GLY A 244 6.98 -19.27 8.15
N LEU A 245 7.53 -19.50 6.95
CA LEU A 245 8.11 -18.51 6.08
C LEU A 245 7.19 -18.26 4.88
N SER A 246 6.97 -17.02 4.56
CA SER A 246 6.32 -16.57 3.31
C SER A 246 7.18 -15.50 2.67
N ALA A 247 7.34 -15.55 1.35
CA ALA A 247 8.06 -14.55 0.59
C ALA A 247 7.32 -14.23 -0.71
N SER A 248 7.46 -13.01 -1.18
CA SER A 248 6.90 -12.54 -2.44
C SER A 248 7.88 -11.62 -3.14
N VAL A 249 7.95 -11.73 -4.46
CA VAL A 249 8.68 -10.83 -5.35
C VAL A 249 7.73 -10.41 -6.45
N LYS A 250 7.57 -9.11 -6.66
CA LYS A 250 6.80 -8.55 -7.76
C LYS A 250 7.70 -7.62 -8.58
N LEU A 251 7.64 -7.76 -9.89
CA LEU A 251 8.36 -6.93 -10.85
C LEU A 251 7.33 -6.37 -11.83
N GLY A 252 7.52 -5.13 -12.24
CA GLY A 252 6.55 -4.49 -13.13
C GLY A 252 7.13 -3.35 -13.94
N GLU A 253 6.26 -2.69 -14.65
CA GLU A 253 6.58 -1.48 -15.40
C GLU A 253 7.09 -0.37 -14.47
N ARG A 254 7.68 0.67 -15.03
CA ARG A 254 8.24 1.82 -14.31
C ARG A 254 9.28 1.46 -13.26
N ASN A 255 10.07 0.41 -13.57
CA ASN A 255 11.11 -0.12 -12.68
C ASN A 255 10.54 -0.58 -11.32
N LEU A 256 9.27 -1.02 -11.29
CA LEU A 256 8.68 -1.56 -10.07
C LEU A 256 9.41 -2.83 -9.64
N ASN A 257 9.95 -2.78 -8.44
CA ASN A 257 10.52 -3.90 -7.72
C ASN A 257 9.93 -3.94 -6.32
N GLU A 258 9.32 -5.05 -5.96
CA GLU A 258 8.73 -5.26 -4.64
C GLU A 258 9.22 -6.58 -4.07
N TYR A 259 9.69 -6.54 -2.83
CA TYR A 259 10.16 -7.69 -2.08
C TYR A 259 9.46 -7.72 -0.73
N ALA A 260 8.87 -8.85 -0.39
CA ALA A 260 8.24 -9.04 0.91
C ALA A 260 8.63 -10.38 1.52
N VAL A 261 8.89 -10.38 2.82
CA VAL A 261 9.22 -11.59 3.59
C VAL A 261 8.48 -11.53 4.92
N ARG A 262 7.84 -12.62 5.26
CA ARG A 262 7.24 -12.86 6.59
C ARG A 262 7.77 -14.16 7.15
N TYR A 263 8.24 -14.11 8.38
CA TYR A 263 8.66 -15.29 9.13
C TYR A 263 7.99 -15.32 10.50
N ALA A 264 7.41 -16.45 10.87
CA ALA A 264 6.83 -16.65 12.18
C ALA A 264 7.20 -18.02 12.76
N LYS A 265 7.44 -18.07 14.06
CA LYS A 265 7.83 -19.31 14.75
C LYS A 265 7.15 -19.40 16.11
N VAL A 266 6.72 -20.60 16.43
CA VAL A 266 6.16 -20.97 17.73
C VAL A 266 7.19 -21.78 18.50
N LEU A 267 7.36 -21.45 19.76
CA LEU A 267 8.21 -22.17 20.70
C LEU A 267 7.34 -22.82 21.80
N LYS A 268 7.56 -24.09 21.99
CA LYS A 268 6.85 -24.90 23.00
C LYS A 268 7.57 -24.87 24.33
N ASP A 269 6.80 -24.99 25.41
CA ASP A 269 7.35 -25.17 26.74
C ASP A 269 7.86 -26.62 26.93
N LYS A 270 8.42 -26.90 28.11
CA LYS A 270 8.93 -28.26 28.49
C LYS A 270 7.83 -29.33 28.47
N LYS A 271 6.55 -28.92 28.46
CA LYS A 271 5.39 -29.82 28.42
C LYS A 271 4.82 -29.98 27.03
N GLY A 272 5.46 -29.41 26.00
CA GLY A 272 5.02 -29.46 24.60
C GLY A 272 3.91 -28.49 24.23
N LYS A 273 3.52 -27.57 25.14
CA LYS A 273 2.50 -26.56 24.89
C LYS A 273 3.07 -25.30 24.21
N ASP A 274 2.34 -24.73 23.29
CA ASP A 274 2.68 -23.47 22.64
C ASP A 274 2.65 -22.32 23.65
N ARG A 275 3.81 -21.74 23.95
CA ARG A 275 3.96 -20.71 24.98
C ARG A 275 4.43 -19.40 24.47
N PHE A 276 5.33 -19.38 23.52
CA PHE A 276 5.91 -18.17 22.96
C PHE A 276 5.87 -18.26 21.45
N ALA A 277 5.49 -17.17 20.81
CA ALA A 277 5.57 -17.06 19.37
C ALA A 277 6.12 -15.67 18.99
N TYR A 278 6.78 -15.60 17.85
CA TYR A 278 7.20 -14.34 17.28
C TYR A 278 6.98 -14.33 15.79
N LYS A 279 6.80 -13.14 15.23
CA LYS A 279 6.80 -12.92 13.80
C LYS A 279 7.62 -11.69 13.43
N LEU A 280 8.25 -11.78 12.26
CA LEU A 280 9.04 -10.72 11.65
C LEU A 280 8.51 -10.50 10.24
N ASN A 281 8.34 -9.25 9.85
CA ASN A 281 7.94 -8.86 8.52
C ASN A 281 8.92 -7.86 7.97
N PHE A 282 9.21 -7.99 6.68
CA PHE A 282 9.98 -7.04 5.91
C PHE A 282 9.29 -6.83 4.57
N PHE A 283 9.22 -5.59 4.14
CA PHE A 283 8.69 -5.18 2.85
C PHE A 283 9.53 -4.04 2.29
N TYR A 284 9.89 -4.14 1.05
CA TYR A 284 10.56 -3.07 0.32
C TYR A 284 9.98 -2.96 -1.09
N MET A 285 9.68 -1.74 -1.52
CA MET A 285 9.21 -1.45 -2.86
C MET A 285 9.88 -0.18 -3.36
N ASN A 286 10.30 -0.20 -4.63
CA ASN A 286 10.68 0.99 -5.36
C ASN A 286 10.07 0.98 -6.77
N ALA A 287 9.76 2.16 -7.28
CA ALA A 287 9.24 2.37 -8.62
C ALA A 287 9.42 3.83 -9.04
N ASN A 288 9.20 4.12 -10.32
CA ASN A 288 9.05 5.49 -10.82
C ASN A 288 7.55 5.76 -11.04
N ASP A 289 7.05 6.81 -10.42
CA ASP A 289 5.66 7.25 -10.60
C ASP A 289 5.45 7.95 -11.96
N TRP A 290 4.22 8.29 -12.27
CA TRP A 290 3.88 9.05 -13.47
C TRP A 290 4.22 10.53 -13.28
N GLU A 291 4.93 11.08 -14.25
CA GLU A 291 5.12 12.52 -14.33
C GLU A 291 3.79 13.18 -14.73
N ALA A 292 3.36 14.19 -13.98
CA ALA A 292 2.18 14.97 -14.32
C ALA A 292 2.58 16.12 -15.25
N ILE A 293 2.04 16.09 -16.48
CA ILE A 293 2.36 17.06 -17.54
C ILE A 293 1.06 17.48 -18.24
N ASN A 294 0.23 18.25 -17.56
CA ASN A 294 -0.98 18.81 -18.14
C ASN A 294 -0.83 20.33 -18.24
N SER A 295 -0.67 20.83 -19.47
CA SER A 295 -0.55 22.26 -19.79
C SER A 295 -1.89 22.95 -20.03
N ASN A 296 -3.01 22.23 -19.92
CA ASN A 296 -4.31 22.86 -20.04
C ASN A 296 -4.54 23.87 -18.91
N SER A 297 -5.28 24.93 -19.24
CA SER A 297 -5.73 25.90 -18.25
C SER A 297 -6.61 25.23 -17.19
N VAL A 298 -6.52 25.71 -15.96
CA VAL A 298 -7.45 25.33 -14.89
C VAL A 298 -8.87 25.71 -15.28
N GLU A 299 -9.86 24.93 -14.84
CA GLU A 299 -11.26 25.10 -15.20
C GLU A 299 -11.76 26.53 -14.96
N GLY A 300 -12.39 27.09 -15.98
CA GLY A 300 -12.95 28.45 -15.97
C GLY A 300 -12.04 29.53 -16.51
N LEU A 301 -10.82 29.20 -16.96
CA LEU A 301 -9.92 30.14 -17.63
C LEU A 301 -9.85 29.83 -19.14
N ASP A 302 -10.15 30.82 -19.97
CA ASP A 302 -10.12 30.75 -21.44
C ASP A 302 -8.73 31.15 -21.96
N THR A 303 -7.67 30.57 -21.37
CA THR A 303 -6.28 30.94 -21.69
C THR A 303 -5.43 29.67 -21.89
N ASP A 304 -4.33 29.79 -22.59
CA ASP A 304 -3.36 28.74 -22.86
C ASP A 304 -1.92 29.28 -22.91
N GLU A 305 -0.97 28.43 -23.27
CA GLU A 305 0.45 28.81 -23.38
C GLU A 305 0.73 29.97 -24.34
N SER A 306 -0.16 30.27 -25.25
CA SER A 306 -0.02 31.40 -26.18
C SER A 306 -0.39 32.74 -25.56
N ASN A 307 -0.99 32.77 -24.39
CA ASN A 307 -1.38 33.97 -23.69
C ASN A 307 -0.14 34.74 -23.16
N PRO A 308 0.13 35.97 -23.69
CA PRO A 308 1.28 36.74 -23.22
C PRO A 308 1.22 37.14 -21.74
N GLY A 309 0.03 37.20 -21.14
CA GLY A 309 -0.19 37.47 -19.71
C GLY A 309 0.00 36.23 -18.82
N GLY A 310 0.34 35.10 -19.42
CA GLY A 310 0.41 33.81 -18.72
C GLY A 310 -0.97 33.23 -18.44
N TYR A 311 -0.97 32.09 -17.84
CA TYR A 311 -2.18 31.33 -17.45
C TYR A 311 -1.86 30.39 -16.31
N ASP A 312 -2.91 29.93 -15.63
CA ASP A 312 -2.84 28.92 -14.58
C ASP A 312 -2.96 27.52 -15.21
N ALA A 313 -1.87 26.79 -15.29
CA ALA A 313 -1.84 25.44 -15.87
C ALA A 313 -1.95 24.34 -14.81
N VAL A 314 -2.70 23.29 -15.11
CA VAL A 314 -3.05 22.22 -14.15
C VAL A 314 -1.83 21.61 -13.44
N ASN A 315 -0.71 21.39 -14.12
CA ASN A 315 0.50 20.82 -13.51
C ASN A 315 1.72 21.77 -13.56
N ARG A 316 1.45 23.04 -13.40
CA ARG A 316 2.46 24.09 -13.22
C ARG A 316 2.05 24.92 -12.01
N TYR A 317 2.92 25.08 -11.04
CA TYR A 317 2.61 25.68 -9.74
C TYR A 317 3.31 27.02 -9.54
N GLY A 318 2.65 27.91 -8.82
CA GLY A 318 3.10 29.27 -8.59
C GLY A 318 2.51 30.26 -9.60
N ASP A 319 1.77 29.81 -10.59
CA ASP A 319 1.02 30.63 -11.55
C ASP A 319 -0.46 30.82 -11.17
N GLU A 320 -0.92 30.17 -10.10
CA GLU A 320 -2.29 30.27 -9.59
C GLU A 320 -2.62 31.68 -9.04
N ASN A 321 -1.61 32.48 -8.78
CA ASN A 321 -1.78 33.75 -8.12
C ASN A 321 -2.30 34.82 -9.08
N LEU A 322 -3.59 35.04 -9.05
CA LEU A 322 -4.22 36.24 -9.64
C LEU A 322 -3.77 37.45 -8.85
N SER A 323 -2.95 38.29 -9.41
CA SER A 323 -2.44 39.47 -8.71
C SER A 323 -2.95 40.82 -9.24
N PRO A 324 -4.28 41.06 -9.36
CA PRO A 324 -4.74 42.42 -9.63
C PRO A 324 -4.73 43.31 -8.41
N LEU A 325 -4.87 42.71 -7.21
CA LEU A 325 -5.04 43.46 -5.96
C LEU A 325 -3.72 43.72 -5.20
N GLN A 326 -2.68 42.92 -5.45
CA GLN A 326 -1.39 43.10 -4.78
C GLN A 326 -0.48 44.13 -5.46
N ASN A 327 -0.74 44.42 -6.72
CA ASN A 327 -0.02 45.46 -7.46
C ASN A 327 -0.96 46.65 -7.65
N ASN A 328 -0.85 47.63 -6.77
CA ASN A 328 -1.61 48.90 -6.80
C ASN A 328 -1.48 49.70 -8.10
N THR A 329 -0.99 49.12 -9.18
CA THR A 329 -0.85 49.74 -10.50
C THR A 329 -2.16 49.85 -11.26
N LEU A 330 -3.22 49.13 -10.84
CA LEU A 330 -4.53 49.16 -11.50
C LEU A 330 -5.61 49.88 -10.68
N TYR A 331 -5.36 50.11 -9.41
CA TYR A 331 -6.30 50.77 -8.52
C TYR A 331 -5.63 51.90 -7.75
N THR A 332 -6.30 53.02 -7.70
CA THR A 332 -5.93 54.13 -6.83
C THR A 332 -6.20 53.78 -5.38
N ALA A 333 -5.63 54.51 -4.43
CA ALA A 333 -5.77 54.25 -3.00
C ALA A 333 -7.23 54.21 -2.49
N ASP A 334 -8.14 54.82 -3.23
CA ASP A 334 -9.59 54.82 -3.00
C ASP A 334 -10.35 53.71 -3.71
N GLY A 335 -9.63 52.73 -4.31
CA GLY A 335 -10.21 51.54 -4.92
C GLY A 335 -10.79 51.76 -6.34
N GLN A 336 -10.52 52.92 -6.96
CA GLN A 336 -10.91 53.17 -8.33
C GLN A 336 -9.87 52.56 -9.30
N ILE A 337 -10.33 52.21 -10.52
CA ILE A 337 -9.41 51.71 -11.55
C ILE A 337 -8.46 52.84 -11.96
N ASP A 338 -7.15 52.60 -11.83
CA ASP A 338 -6.13 53.49 -12.33
C ASP A 338 -6.01 53.33 -13.85
N LEU A 339 -6.84 54.08 -14.56
CA LEU A 339 -6.84 54.08 -16.02
C LEU A 339 -5.48 54.47 -16.61
N PHE A 340 -4.70 55.27 -15.90
CA PHE A 340 -3.38 55.72 -16.36
C PHE A 340 -2.40 54.53 -16.40
N SER A 341 -2.33 53.73 -15.35
CA SER A 341 -1.49 52.52 -15.33
C SER A 341 -1.92 51.52 -16.40
N ARG A 342 -3.23 51.34 -16.61
CA ARG A 342 -3.78 50.43 -17.63
C ARG A 342 -3.41 50.83 -19.05
N TRP A 343 -3.38 52.11 -19.33
CA TRP A 343 -3.00 52.63 -20.65
C TRP A 343 -1.50 52.64 -20.90
N GLN A 344 -0.72 52.78 -19.84
CA GLN A 344 0.72 52.88 -19.94
C GLN A 344 1.38 51.51 -20.12
N TYR A 345 0.78 50.45 -19.59
CA TYR A 345 1.33 49.09 -19.60
C TYR A 345 0.25 48.08 -20.03
N PRO A 346 -0.01 47.94 -21.34
CA PRO A 346 -0.97 46.98 -21.84
C PRO A 346 -0.57 45.57 -21.44
N GLY A 347 -1.54 44.74 -21.03
CA GLY A 347 -1.30 43.38 -20.59
C GLY A 347 -1.05 43.21 -19.10
N LEU A 348 -0.94 44.27 -18.31
CA LEU A 348 -0.90 44.26 -16.86
C LEU A 348 -2.31 44.40 -16.24
N GLY A 349 -3.29 43.70 -16.76
CA GLY A 349 -4.56 43.54 -16.09
C GLY A 349 -4.47 42.47 -15.01
N ILE A 350 -5.28 41.45 -15.16
CA ILE A 350 -5.12 40.20 -14.43
C ILE A 350 -4.01 39.43 -15.15
N TYR A 351 -2.97 39.03 -14.43
CA TYR A 351 -1.89 38.27 -15.03
C TYR A 351 -1.49 37.10 -14.12
N HIS A 352 -1.05 36.05 -14.75
CA HIS A 352 -0.40 34.91 -14.08
C HIS A 352 1.10 34.97 -14.36
N ARG A 353 1.90 34.82 -13.33
CA ARG A 353 3.34 34.62 -13.52
C ARG A 353 3.60 33.22 -14.03
N THR A 354 4.63 33.04 -14.84
CA THR A 354 5.04 31.69 -15.25
C THR A 354 5.45 30.88 -14.04
N GLY A 355 4.74 29.78 -13.79
CA GLY A 355 5.03 28.86 -12.69
C GLY A 355 6.11 27.85 -13.05
N TYR A 356 6.31 26.90 -12.15
CA TYR A 356 7.27 25.80 -12.27
C TYR A 356 6.52 24.51 -12.60
N TRP A 357 6.97 23.78 -13.62
CA TRP A 357 6.40 22.50 -13.95
C TRP A 357 6.58 21.49 -12.80
N GLU A 358 5.55 20.73 -12.49
CA GLU A 358 5.60 19.73 -11.44
C GLU A 358 6.80 18.79 -11.59
N LYS A 359 7.08 18.33 -12.82
CA LYS A 359 8.21 17.42 -13.13
C LYS A 359 9.60 17.99 -12.78
N ASP A 360 9.73 19.31 -12.67
CA ASP A 360 11.02 19.97 -12.40
C ASP A 360 11.23 20.21 -10.88
N ILE A 361 10.17 20.09 -10.09
CA ILE A 361 10.17 20.38 -8.64
C ILE A 361 9.73 19.22 -7.77
N VAL A 362 9.21 18.14 -8.33
CA VAL A 362 8.75 16.96 -7.60
C VAL A 362 9.61 15.75 -7.96
N ASP A 363 10.00 15.00 -6.96
CA ASP A 363 10.70 13.72 -7.14
C ASP A 363 9.65 12.59 -7.27
N TYR A 364 9.55 12.01 -8.48
CA TYR A 364 8.61 10.91 -8.77
C TYR A 364 9.13 9.53 -8.37
N LYS A 365 10.27 9.45 -7.72
CA LYS A 365 10.72 8.18 -7.17
C LYS A 365 9.80 7.77 -6.03
N THR A 366 9.11 6.65 -6.21
CA THR A 366 8.33 6.03 -5.13
C THR A 366 9.16 4.96 -4.46
N GLU A 367 9.37 5.09 -3.17
CA GLU A 367 10.10 4.13 -2.35
C GLU A 367 9.35 3.88 -1.04
N ASN A 368 9.26 2.62 -0.65
CA ASN A 368 8.59 2.25 0.59
C ASN A 368 9.28 1.07 1.26
N LEU A 369 9.67 1.23 2.51
CA LEU A 369 10.21 0.18 3.35
C LEU A 369 9.36 0.05 4.60
N LYS A 370 8.95 -1.18 4.92
CA LYS A 370 8.25 -1.53 6.15
C LYS A 370 8.96 -2.67 6.85
N ALA A 371 9.10 -2.55 8.14
CA ALA A 371 9.62 -3.61 8.99
C ALA A 371 8.71 -3.73 10.22
N ALA A 372 8.35 -4.96 10.58
CA ALA A 372 7.54 -5.19 11.77
C ALA A 372 8.02 -6.42 12.54
N ALA A 373 7.96 -6.32 13.85
CA ALA A 373 8.25 -7.42 14.75
C ALA A 373 7.14 -7.53 15.80
N SER A 374 6.69 -8.75 16.09
CA SER A 374 5.81 -8.98 17.23
C SER A 374 6.20 -10.23 18.01
N PHE A 375 6.02 -10.15 19.31
CA PHE A 375 6.32 -11.18 20.30
C PHE A 375 5.05 -11.46 21.08
N HIS A 376 4.70 -12.72 21.21
CA HIS A 376 3.47 -13.18 21.82
C HIS A 376 3.77 -14.22 22.89
N TYR A 377 3.22 -14.08 24.07
CA TYR A 377 3.40 -15.00 25.15
C TYR A 377 2.07 -15.36 25.80
N LYS A 378 1.73 -16.65 25.79
CA LYS A 378 0.55 -17.19 26.47
C LYS A 378 0.85 -17.41 27.94
N ILE A 379 0.33 -16.52 28.79
CA ILE A 379 0.38 -16.67 30.26
C ILE A 379 -0.47 -17.87 30.67
N LYS A 380 -1.65 -17.99 30.04
CA LYS A 380 -2.55 -19.16 30.11
C LYS A 380 -3.05 -19.44 28.68
N GLU A 381 -3.80 -20.52 28.49
CA GLU A 381 -4.37 -20.89 27.19
C GLU A 381 -5.22 -19.74 26.59
N ASP A 382 -5.97 -19.05 27.46
CA ASP A 382 -6.92 -17.97 27.15
C ASP A 382 -6.39 -16.55 27.47
N LEU A 383 -5.16 -16.42 27.98
CA LEU A 383 -4.56 -15.15 28.39
C LEU A 383 -3.19 -14.95 27.74
N GLU A 384 -3.11 -13.98 26.83
CA GLU A 384 -1.93 -13.66 26.05
C GLU A 384 -1.45 -12.23 26.32
N ILE A 385 -0.15 -12.04 26.41
CA ILE A 385 0.49 -10.73 26.31
C ILE A 385 1.26 -10.67 25.01
N SER A 386 1.10 -9.56 24.29
CA SER A 386 1.81 -9.30 23.05
C SER A 386 2.50 -7.93 23.05
N LEU A 387 3.66 -7.89 22.43
CA LEU A 387 4.42 -6.67 22.14
C LEU A 387 4.65 -6.60 20.64
N SER A 388 4.32 -5.48 20.01
CA SER A 388 4.57 -5.27 18.58
C SER A 388 5.18 -3.91 18.31
N SER A 389 6.05 -3.86 17.31
CA SER A 389 6.69 -2.66 16.82
C SER A 389 6.63 -2.67 15.30
N ASN A 390 6.12 -1.60 14.72
CA ASN A 390 6.04 -1.36 13.29
C ASN A 390 6.89 -0.15 12.95
N PHE A 391 7.67 -0.27 11.90
CA PHE A 391 8.48 0.77 11.30
C PHE A 391 8.09 0.93 9.83
N GLY A 392 7.93 2.14 9.36
CA GLY A 392 7.73 2.48 7.97
C GLY A 392 8.51 3.70 7.57
N THR A 393 9.04 3.71 6.37
CA THR A 393 9.66 4.90 5.76
C THR A 393 9.43 4.87 4.26
N GLY A 394 9.49 6.03 3.64
CA GLY A 394 9.43 6.09 2.19
C GLY A 394 9.19 7.47 1.61
N THR A 395 9.10 7.48 0.28
CA THR A 395 8.89 8.65 -0.56
C THR A 395 7.76 8.37 -1.55
N THR A 396 6.83 9.29 -1.71
CA THR A 396 5.74 9.21 -2.70
C THR A 396 5.16 10.60 -2.96
N VAL A 397 4.40 10.73 -4.02
CA VAL A 397 3.63 11.95 -4.32
C VAL A 397 2.20 11.78 -3.83
N TYR A 398 1.62 12.84 -3.32
CA TYR A 398 0.26 12.86 -2.82
C TYR A 398 -0.51 14.07 -3.36
N GLN A 399 -1.75 13.87 -3.78
CA GLN A 399 -2.67 14.93 -4.16
C GLN A 399 -3.74 15.10 -3.08
N GLY A 400 -3.62 16.16 -2.31
CA GLY A 400 -4.65 16.64 -1.40
C GLY A 400 -5.34 17.88 -1.97
N ASP A 401 -5.48 18.93 -1.15
CA ASP A 401 -5.89 20.25 -1.62
C ASP A 401 -4.80 20.86 -2.51
N ASN A 402 -3.53 20.60 -2.18
CA ASN A 402 -2.35 20.89 -2.97
C ASN A 402 -1.64 19.61 -3.41
N ARG A 403 -0.54 19.77 -4.15
CA ARG A 403 0.36 18.68 -4.54
C ARG A 403 1.51 18.58 -3.54
N PHE A 404 1.62 17.47 -2.84
CA PHE A 404 2.64 17.22 -1.82
C PHE A 404 3.67 16.20 -2.30
N SER A 405 4.94 16.47 -2.09
CA SER A 405 5.99 15.47 -2.12
C SER A 405 6.23 15.00 -0.69
N LEU A 406 5.78 13.77 -0.38
CA LEU A 406 6.06 13.11 0.88
C LEU A 406 7.41 12.43 0.74
N LYS A 407 8.45 12.92 1.41
CA LYS A 407 9.83 12.50 1.18
C LYS A 407 10.51 12.10 2.48
N ASP A 408 11.06 10.87 2.48
CA ASP A 408 11.80 10.31 3.61
C ASP A 408 11.00 10.31 4.93
N ILE A 409 9.68 10.12 4.85
CA ILE A 409 8.83 10.03 6.03
C ILE A 409 9.29 8.86 6.89
N LEU A 410 9.36 9.08 8.21
CA LEU A 410 9.60 8.02 9.19
C LEU A 410 8.37 7.84 10.08
N PHE A 411 7.98 6.60 10.27
CA PHE A 411 6.83 6.24 11.08
C PHE A 411 7.17 5.07 12.00
N PHE A 412 6.88 5.24 13.29
CA PHE A 412 7.06 4.21 14.30
C PHE A 412 5.77 4.03 15.09
N GLN A 413 5.34 2.79 15.23
CA GLN A 413 4.20 2.47 16.08
C GLN A 413 4.54 1.28 16.96
N ASN A 414 4.41 1.47 18.28
CA ASN A 414 4.66 0.44 19.27
C ASN A 414 3.37 0.13 20.02
N LYS A 415 3.11 -1.14 20.30
CA LYS A 415 1.91 -1.60 21.01
C LYS A 415 2.27 -2.67 22.02
N ILE A 416 1.68 -2.58 23.20
CA ILE A 416 1.61 -3.67 24.16
C ILE A 416 0.15 -3.99 24.43
N GLU A 417 -0.20 -5.25 24.44
CA GLU A 417 -1.55 -5.70 24.69
C GLU A 417 -1.57 -6.92 25.61
N LEU A 418 -2.41 -6.87 26.62
CA LEU A 418 -2.83 -8.02 27.43
C LEU A 418 -4.26 -8.37 27.05
N LYS A 419 -4.48 -9.55 26.50
CA LYS A 419 -5.80 -9.98 26.01
C LYS A 419 -6.19 -11.29 26.65
N LYS A 420 -7.39 -11.31 27.22
CA LYS A 420 -8.06 -12.53 27.62
C LYS A 420 -9.18 -12.83 26.63
N GLU A 421 -9.08 -13.98 25.99
CA GLU A 421 -10.02 -14.39 24.95
C GLU A 421 -11.47 -14.34 25.46
N ASN A 422 -12.38 -13.72 24.68
CA ASN A 422 -13.79 -13.55 24.97
C ASN A 422 -14.14 -12.84 26.30
N ASN A 423 -13.21 -12.06 26.88
CA ASN A 423 -13.43 -11.42 28.17
C ASN A 423 -13.01 -9.94 28.16
N PHE A 424 -11.71 -9.65 28.14
CA PHE A 424 -11.19 -8.28 28.15
C PHE A 424 -9.87 -8.16 27.40
N PHE A 425 -9.52 -6.93 27.07
CA PHE A 425 -8.16 -6.55 26.69
C PHE A 425 -7.74 -5.24 27.38
N ILE A 426 -6.45 -5.10 27.60
CA ILE A 426 -5.80 -3.85 28.00
C ILE A 426 -4.71 -3.59 26.98
N ARG A 427 -4.76 -2.43 26.34
CA ARG A 427 -3.83 -2.05 25.29
C ARG A 427 -3.28 -0.66 25.56
N ALA A 428 -1.96 -0.52 25.36
CA ALA A 428 -1.30 0.77 25.26
C ALA A 428 -0.50 0.80 23.96
N TYR A 429 -0.49 1.93 23.28
CA TYR A 429 0.29 2.13 22.08
C TYR A 429 0.81 3.55 21.99
N SER A 430 1.87 3.72 21.21
CA SER A 430 2.43 5.02 20.86
C SER A 430 2.70 5.05 19.35
N THR A 431 2.43 6.20 18.75
CA THR A 431 2.77 6.47 17.36
C THR A 431 3.69 7.69 17.34
N HIS A 432 4.76 7.60 16.58
CA HIS A 432 5.72 8.67 16.35
C HIS A 432 5.96 8.80 14.84
N GLU A 433 6.01 10.04 14.38
CA GLU A 433 6.24 10.39 12.99
C GLU A 433 7.30 11.48 12.90
N ASP A 434 8.11 11.39 11.86
CA ASP A 434 8.94 12.47 11.34
C ASP A 434 8.56 12.67 9.87
N ALA A 435 8.13 13.87 9.52
CA ALA A 435 7.73 14.21 8.16
C ALA A 435 8.91 14.20 7.16
N GLY A 436 10.14 14.05 7.64
CA GLY A 436 11.34 13.99 6.82
C GLY A 436 11.57 15.27 6.03
N ASN A 437 11.77 15.10 4.73
CA ASN A 437 12.00 16.19 3.77
C ASN A 437 10.75 16.52 2.94
N SER A 438 9.56 16.24 3.47
CA SER A 438 8.29 16.46 2.79
C SER A 438 8.00 17.95 2.58
N TYR A 439 7.37 18.28 1.47
CA TYR A 439 7.02 19.68 1.14
C TYR A 439 5.75 19.76 0.29
N ASP A 440 5.10 20.91 0.34
CA ASP A 440 4.02 21.32 -0.54
C ASP A 440 4.62 21.95 -1.80
N ALA A 441 4.41 21.33 -2.97
CA ALA A 441 4.98 21.78 -4.24
C ALA A 441 4.39 23.12 -4.69
N VAL A 442 3.10 23.35 -4.44
CA VAL A 442 2.42 24.60 -4.79
C VAL A 442 2.98 25.75 -3.95
N LEU A 443 2.96 25.59 -2.63
CA LEU A 443 3.49 26.62 -1.72
C LEU A 443 5.00 26.89 -1.96
N THR A 444 5.77 25.84 -2.21
CA THR A 444 7.20 25.97 -2.54
C THR A 444 7.39 26.81 -3.80
N SER A 445 6.55 26.62 -4.82
CA SER A 445 6.61 27.39 -6.05
C SER A 445 6.33 28.88 -5.83
N PHE A 446 5.38 29.22 -4.97
CA PHE A 446 5.15 30.60 -4.57
C PHE A 446 6.38 31.20 -3.86
N ILE A 447 6.94 30.48 -2.90
CA ILE A 447 8.13 30.94 -2.18
C ILE A 447 9.31 31.13 -3.13
N MET A 448 9.49 30.24 -4.09
CA MET A 448 10.54 30.37 -5.12
C MET A 448 10.33 31.60 -6.00
N GLN A 449 9.09 31.86 -6.41
CA GLN A 449 8.77 33.06 -7.17
C GLN A 449 9.04 34.34 -6.39
N ASP A 450 8.62 34.39 -5.14
CA ASP A 450 8.83 35.55 -4.25
C ASP A 450 10.32 35.77 -3.99
N ALA A 451 11.08 34.70 -3.81
CA ALA A 451 12.53 34.76 -3.66
C ALA A 451 13.24 35.30 -4.92
N ALA A 452 12.72 35.00 -6.12
CA ALA A 452 13.24 35.55 -7.37
C ALA A 452 12.86 37.02 -7.53
N ALA A 453 11.61 37.36 -7.30
CA ALA A 453 11.08 38.74 -7.23
C ALA A 453 9.67 38.70 -6.65
N GLU A 454 9.39 39.44 -5.59
CA GLU A 454 8.03 39.64 -5.10
C GLU A 454 7.13 40.21 -6.24
N ASN A 455 5.83 39.95 -6.19
CA ASN A 455 4.89 40.36 -7.24
C ASN A 455 4.95 41.84 -7.57
N GLY A 456 5.06 42.72 -6.56
CA GLY A 456 5.25 44.14 -6.73
C GLY A 456 6.53 44.50 -7.50
N ARG A 457 7.63 43.86 -7.11
CA ARG A 457 8.94 44.07 -7.77
C ARG A 457 8.95 43.50 -9.21
N TRP A 458 8.33 42.35 -9.42
CA TRP A 458 8.18 41.77 -10.76
C TRP A 458 7.40 42.69 -11.68
N SER A 459 6.28 43.25 -11.24
CA SER A 459 5.47 44.21 -11.97
C SER A 459 6.26 45.48 -12.33
N GLU A 460 7.01 46.02 -11.38
CA GLU A 460 7.89 47.17 -11.61
C GLU A 460 8.97 46.85 -12.67
N LEU A 461 9.59 45.70 -12.60
CA LEU A 461 10.57 45.23 -13.58
C LEU A 461 9.96 45.06 -14.97
N TYR A 462 8.74 44.55 -15.06
CA TYR A 462 7.98 44.46 -16.31
C TYR A 462 7.73 45.85 -16.92
N GLN A 463 7.23 46.82 -16.13
CA GLN A 463 6.99 48.16 -16.54
C GLN A 463 8.27 48.83 -17.05
N ASN A 464 9.36 48.70 -16.30
CA ASN A 464 10.65 49.25 -16.66
C ASN A 464 11.20 48.63 -17.97
N SER A 465 10.99 47.32 -18.14
CA SER A 465 11.40 46.62 -19.36
C SER A 465 10.61 47.06 -20.58
N TRP A 466 9.31 47.27 -20.44
CA TRP A 466 8.44 47.77 -21.49
C TRP A 466 8.95 49.14 -22.02
N GLN A 467 9.30 50.05 -21.14
CA GLN A 467 9.87 51.32 -21.46
C GLN A 467 11.27 51.21 -22.04
N LYS A 468 12.15 50.54 -21.37
CA LYS A 468 13.59 50.45 -21.68
C LYS A 468 13.89 49.84 -23.04
N TYR A 469 13.13 48.81 -23.42
CA TYR A 469 13.39 48.06 -24.65
C TYR A 469 12.55 48.50 -25.86
N GLY A 470 11.83 49.62 -25.74
CA GLY A 470 11.08 50.21 -26.84
C GLY A 470 9.99 49.29 -27.39
N PHE A 471 9.33 48.54 -26.54
CA PHE A 471 8.23 47.64 -26.96
C PHE A 471 7.06 48.42 -27.58
N VAL A 472 6.82 49.65 -27.15
CA VAL A 472 5.85 50.56 -27.75
C VAL A 472 6.09 50.72 -29.25
N ASP A 473 7.33 51.01 -29.67
CA ASP A 473 7.67 51.17 -31.07
C ASP A 473 7.59 49.87 -31.87
N LYS A 474 7.89 48.74 -31.24
CA LYS A 474 7.73 47.41 -31.84
C LYS A 474 6.27 47.07 -32.10
N VAL A 475 5.36 47.33 -31.16
CA VAL A 475 3.92 47.10 -31.33
C VAL A 475 3.39 48.01 -32.44
N ARG A 476 3.79 49.29 -32.51
CA ARG A 476 3.44 50.20 -33.62
C ARG A 476 3.87 49.66 -34.99
N ALA A 477 5.05 49.06 -35.04
CA ALA A 477 5.55 48.49 -36.27
C ALA A 477 4.78 47.24 -36.72
N LEU A 478 4.21 46.47 -35.78
CA LEU A 478 3.44 45.27 -36.06
C LEU A 478 1.98 45.59 -36.46
N ASP A 479 1.37 46.58 -35.80
CA ASP A 479 0.01 47.03 -36.10
C ASP A 479 -0.06 48.59 -36.13
N PRO A 480 0.02 49.20 -37.30
CA PRO A 480 -0.08 50.64 -37.48
C PRO A 480 -1.46 51.22 -37.12
N ASN A 481 -2.49 50.36 -36.99
CA ASN A 481 -3.84 50.80 -36.67
C ASN A 481 -4.10 50.88 -35.17
N VAL A 482 -3.20 50.37 -34.33
CA VAL A 482 -3.29 50.53 -32.89
C VAL A 482 -3.24 52.01 -32.54
N GLN A 483 -4.31 52.48 -31.95
CA GLN A 483 -4.37 53.86 -31.48
C GLN A 483 -3.62 54.02 -30.19
N TRP A 484 -2.76 55.00 -30.11
CA TRP A 484 -1.96 55.34 -28.97
C TRP A 484 -2.44 56.61 -28.29
N MET A 485 -2.42 56.66 -26.98
CA MET A 485 -2.61 57.94 -26.29
C MET A 485 -1.45 58.90 -26.65
N PRO A 486 -1.69 60.06 -27.29
CA PRO A 486 -0.62 60.93 -27.80
C PRO A 486 0.33 61.43 -26.71
N ALA A 487 -0.20 61.63 -25.49
CA ALA A 487 0.55 62.21 -24.38
C ALA A 487 1.53 61.22 -23.73
N PHE A 488 1.32 59.87 -23.91
CA PHE A 488 2.06 58.85 -23.18
C PHE A 488 2.66 57.78 -24.09
N GLY A 489 2.40 57.80 -25.40
CA GLY A 489 2.94 56.84 -26.35
C GLY A 489 2.47 55.39 -26.12
N VAL A 490 1.27 55.19 -25.60
CA VAL A 490 0.71 53.89 -25.23
C VAL A 490 -0.46 53.58 -26.17
N PRO A 491 -0.64 52.33 -26.62
CA PRO A 491 -1.79 51.95 -27.43
C PRO A 491 -3.07 52.08 -26.62
N VAL A 492 -4.12 52.61 -27.27
CA VAL A 492 -5.46 52.72 -26.71
C VAL A 492 -6.37 51.81 -27.51
N ASP A 493 -6.77 50.72 -26.94
CA ASP A 493 -7.84 49.87 -27.46
C ASP A 493 -9.18 50.33 -26.85
N PHE A 494 -9.98 50.99 -27.63
CA PHE A 494 -11.31 51.46 -27.22
C PHE A 494 -12.37 50.37 -27.24
N GLN A 495 -12.09 49.19 -27.82
CA GLN A 495 -13.07 48.11 -27.89
C GLN A 495 -13.11 47.23 -26.62
N GLY A 496 -12.11 47.32 -25.74
CA GLY A 496 -12.04 46.61 -24.45
C GLY A 496 -12.44 47.47 -23.24
N MET A 497 -13.16 48.59 -23.45
CA MET A 497 -13.59 49.49 -22.38
C MET A 497 -15.08 49.35 -22.00
N GLU A 498 -15.78 48.29 -22.45
CA GLU A 498 -17.13 48.00 -21.94
C GLU A 498 -17.09 47.08 -20.73
#